data_85a1aa19eba743f3508e73c9642ba8bf
#
_entry.id   85a1aa19eba743f3508e73c9642ba8bf
#
_cell.length_a   1.000
_cell.length_b   1.000
_cell.length_c   1.000
_cell.angle_alpha   90.00
_cell.angle_beta   90.00
_cell.angle_gamma   90.00
#
_symmetry.space_group_name_H-M   'P 1'
#
loop_
_entity.id
_entity.type
_entity.pdbx_description
1 polymer ?
#
loop_
_entity_poly.entity_id
_entity_poly.type
_entity_poly.pdbx_seq_one_letter_code
_entity_poly.pdbx_strand_id
1 'polypeptide(L)'
;GDVYKRQGLERAARKVAKDYPDTAFLMGSSFTPVAPNFSVFDNWIHEPSYLSGMVAGAATSSNLIGMVGGYAIPEVNRLMHAFMDGAREVNPDVKFLVNFIDSWYDPPKAKESAFAMMDAGADVMYAERFGVSDAAVERGVKAIGNVIDTSGDYPGTIMASAIWHMEATIDKAVSRVADGSFEAADYGQYSFMAYGGGSLIMDESLMSSETAAAVKAREAEILDGLFRVNVNDARPTSDN
;
A
#
# COMPACT_ATOMS: atom_id res chain seq x y z
N GLY A 1 -13.72 -4.08 15.36
CA GLY A 1 -13.70 -3.08 16.42
C GLY A 1 -13.01 -1.77 16.04
N ASP A 2 -11.90 -1.80 15.28
CA ASP A 2 -11.09 -0.58 15.05
C ASP A 2 -11.61 0.31 13.90
N VAL A 3 -12.32 -0.23 12.92
CA VAL A 3 -13.03 0.58 11.91
C VAL A 3 -14.05 1.49 12.58
N TYR A 4 -14.79 0.98 13.57
CA TYR A 4 -15.73 1.78 14.36
C TYR A 4 -15.02 2.81 15.25
N LYS A 5 -13.83 2.53 15.76
CA LYS A 5 -13.06 3.50 16.55
C LYS A 5 -12.51 4.64 15.67
N ARG A 6 -12.03 4.37 14.46
CA ARG A 6 -11.65 5.41 13.48
C ARG A 6 -12.85 6.30 13.12
N GLN A 7 -14.01 5.71 12.82
CA GLN A 7 -15.24 6.47 12.52
C GLN A 7 -15.68 7.33 13.69
N GLY A 8 -15.53 6.83 14.94
CA GLY A 8 -15.85 7.59 16.14
C GLY A 8 -14.92 8.79 16.32
N LEU A 9 -13.63 8.63 16.10
CA LEU A 9 -12.63 9.70 16.16
C LEU A 9 -12.88 10.75 15.07
N GLU A 10 -13.12 10.31 13.84
CA GLU A 10 -13.40 11.21 12.72
C GLU A 10 -14.68 12.02 12.94
N ARG A 11 -15.74 11.39 13.41
CA ARG A 11 -16.98 12.10 13.75
C ARG A 11 -16.77 13.16 14.83
N ALA A 12 -15.96 12.87 15.84
CA ALA A 12 -15.59 13.81 16.88
C ALA A 12 -14.75 14.95 16.32
N ALA A 13 -13.72 14.66 15.50
CA ALA A 13 -12.88 15.66 14.86
C ALA A 13 -13.70 16.61 13.97
N ARG A 14 -14.58 16.08 13.14
CA ARG A 14 -15.49 16.86 12.29
C ARG A 14 -16.44 17.76 13.09
N LYS A 15 -16.85 17.34 14.31
CA LYS A 15 -17.65 18.16 15.20
C LYS A 15 -16.81 19.31 15.77
N VAL A 16 -15.61 19.01 16.27
CA VAL A 16 -14.69 20.02 16.82
C VAL A 16 -14.30 21.05 15.75
N ALA A 17 -14.02 20.63 14.51
CA ALA A 17 -13.65 21.54 13.45
C ALA A 17 -14.68 22.67 13.19
N LYS A 18 -15.96 22.41 13.45
CA LYS A 18 -17.03 23.43 13.32
C LYS A 18 -16.92 24.52 14.38
N ASP A 19 -16.41 24.19 15.55
CA ASP A 19 -16.26 25.13 16.67
C ASP A 19 -14.98 25.97 16.53
N TYR A 20 -14.08 25.59 15.61
CA TYR A 20 -12.79 26.25 15.35
C TYR A 20 -12.59 26.53 13.85
N PRO A 21 -13.41 27.42 13.25
CA PRO A 21 -13.41 27.67 11.81
C PRO A 21 -12.09 28.24 11.26
N ASP A 22 -11.31 28.91 12.11
CA ASP A 22 -10.00 29.50 11.73
C ASP A 22 -8.83 28.51 11.90
N THR A 23 -9.11 27.25 12.27
CA THR A 23 -8.11 26.20 12.43
C THR A 23 -8.22 25.21 11.28
N ALA A 24 -7.13 24.98 10.57
CA ALA A 24 -7.06 23.96 9.52
C ALA A 24 -6.98 22.55 10.13
N PHE A 25 -7.82 21.65 9.66
CA PHE A 25 -7.80 20.23 10.04
C PHE A 25 -7.42 19.39 8.82
N LEU A 26 -6.48 18.46 8.99
CA LEU A 26 -6.12 17.46 8.00
C LEU A 26 -6.21 16.08 8.63
N MET A 27 -7.03 15.21 8.09
CA MET A 27 -7.31 13.90 8.66
C MET A 27 -7.19 12.77 7.65
N GLY A 28 -6.56 11.66 8.03
CA GLY A 28 -6.58 10.41 7.26
C GLY A 28 -7.99 9.84 7.19
N SER A 29 -8.62 9.89 6.02
CA SER A 29 -10.02 9.53 5.81
C SER A 29 -10.31 9.31 4.33
N SER A 30 -11.17 8.34 4.03
CA SER A 30 -11.78 8.13 2.71
C SER A 30 -13.12 8.87 2.53
N PHE A 31 -13.58 9.65 3.52
CA PHE A 31 -14.77 10.48 3.38
C PHE A 31 -14.42 11.85 2.76
N THR A 32 -15.46 12.53 2.28
CA THR A 32 -15.30 13.86 1.65
C THR A 32 -14.84 14.94 2.64
N PRO A 33 -14.03 15.92 2.19
CA PRO A 33 -13.68 17.09 2.98
C PRO A 33 -14.93 17.91 3.35
N VAL A 34 -14.83 18.75 4.40
CA VAL A 34 -15.92 19.63 4.85
C VAL A 34 -15.42 21.06 4.99
N ALA A 35 -15.99 21.95 4.18
CA ALA A 35 -15.68 23.37 4.26
C ALA A 35 -16.10 23.94 5.63
N PRO A 36 -15.42 25.02 6.14
CA PRO A 36 -14.33 25.71 5.44
C PRO A 36 -12.93 25.09 5.66
N ASN A 37 -12.75 24.21 6.67
CA ASN A 37 -11.44 23.96 7.27
C ASN A 37 -11.08 22.48 7.51
N PHE A 38 -11.91 21.55 7.12
CA PHE A 38 -11.65 20.11 7.32
C PHE A 38 -11.28 19.43 6.01
N SER A 39 -9.98 19.17 5.86
CA SER A 39 -9.38 18.43 4.74
C SER A 39 -9.17 16.97 5.10
N VAL A 40 -9.09 16.14 4.07
CA VAL A 40 -8.84 14.71 4.19
C VAL A 40 -7.65 14.30 3.31
N PHE A 41 -7.07 13.17 3.61
CA PHE A 41 -6.12 12.46 2.76
C PHE A 41 -6.26 10.96 2.97
N ASP A 42 -5.79 10.17 2.01
CA ASP A 42 -5.77 8.73 2.11
C ASP A 42 -4.46 8.18 1.51
N ASN A 43 -4.16 6.92 1.77
CA ASN A 43 -3.00 6.24 1.23
C ASN A 43 -3.29 5.81 -0.21
N TRP A 44 -2.67 6.48 -1.17
CA TRP A 44 -2.80 6.21 -2.60
C TRP A 44 -1.49 5.70 -3.21
N ILE A 45 -0.79 4.79 -2.52
CA ILE A 45 0.44 4.16 -3.05
C ILE A 45 0.17 2.94 -3.93
N HIS A 46 -0.93 2.93 -4.65
CA HIS A 46 -1.27 1.86 -5.60
C HIS A 46 -0.25 1.78 -6.76
N GLU A 47 0.35 2.91 -7.17
CA GLU A 47 1.37 2.93 -8.21
C GLU A 47 2.63 2.14 -7.81
N PRO A 48 3.32 2.43 -6.69
CA PRO A 48 4.44 1.59 -6.28
C PRO A 48 4.02 0.17 -5.86
N SER A 49 2.76 -0.03 -5.42
CA SER A 49 2.25 -1.38 -5.16
C SER A 49 2.17 -2.21 -6.45
N TYR A 50 1.72 -1.62 -7.56
CA TYR A 50 1.74 -2.24 -8.88
C TYR A 50 3.17 -2.66 -9.28
N LEU A 51 4.13 -1.75 -9.16
CA LEU A 51 5.54 -2.02 -9.46
C LEU A 51 6.12 -3.14 -8.60
N SER A 52 5.76 -3.18 -7.31
CA SER A 52 6.17 -4.27 -6.41
C SER A 52 5.52 -5.61 -6.80
N GLY A 53 4.32 -5.56 -7.36
CA GLY A 53 3.65 -6.71 -7.97
C GLY A 53 4.42 -7.28 -9.16
N MET A 54 4.96 -6.43 -10.04
CA MET A 54 5.83 -6.88 -11.14
C MET A 54 7.06 -7.63 -10.61
N VAL A 55 7.68 -7.16 -9.52
CA VAL A 55 8.79 -7.87 -8.86
C VAL A 55 8.35 -9.24 -8.39
N ALA A 56 7.22 -9.32 -7.69
CA ALA A 56 6.70 -10.58 -7.15
C ALA A 56 6.30 -11.58 -8.22
N GLY A 57 5.62 -11.12 -9.28
CA GLY A 57 5.21 -11.94 -10.42
C GLY A 57 6.38 -12.55 -11.18
N ALA A 58 7.49 -11.79 -11.31
CA ALA A 58 8.71 -12.29 -11.93
C ALA A 58 9.50 -13.24 -11.03
N ALA A 59 9.33 -13.16 -9.71
CA ALA A 59 10.09 -13.93 -8.74
C ALA A 59 9.45 -15.28 -8.40
N THR A 60 8.11 -15.39 -8.43
CA THR A 60 7.43 -16.63 -8.06
C THR A 60 7.78 -17.77 -9.03
N SER A 61 8.13 -18.92 -8.47
CA SER A 61 8.37 -20.16 -9.22
C SER A 61 7.16 -21.10 -9.16
N SER A 62 6.34 -20.97 -8.12
CA SER A 62 5.12 -21.76 -7.93
C SER A 62 3.91 -21.17 -8.68
N ASN A 63 4.01 -19.95 -9.21
CA ASN A 63 2.90 -19.14 -9.69
C ASN A 63 1.83 -18.88 -8.61
N LEU A 64 2.17 -18.95 -7.34
CA LEU A 64 1.24 -18.73 -6.24
C LEU A 64 1.81 -17.73 -5.24
N ILE A 65 1.14 -16.60 -5.07
CA ILE A 65 1.53 -15.52 -4.17
C ILE A 65 0.51 -15.43 -3.02
N GLY A 66 1.00 -15.38 -1.78
CA GLY A 66 0.17 -15.17 -0.60
C GLY A 66 0.06 -13.69 -0.25
N MET A 67 -1.15 -13.22 0.06
CA MET A 67 -1.42 -11.82 0.41
C MET A 67 -2.18 -11.74 1.73
N VAL A 68 -1.58 -11.09 2.73
CA VAL A 68 -2.21 -10.91 4.05
C VAL A 68 -2.48 -9.44 4.29
N GLY A 69 -3.77 -9.07 4.31
CA GLY A 69 -4.23 -7.71 4.55
C GLY A 69 -4.84 -7.51 5.93
N GLY A 70 -4.92 -6.25 6.38
CA GLY A 70 -5.53 -5.88 7.67
C GLY A 70 -7.06 -5.96 7.62
N TYR A 71 -7.69 -5.01 6.97
CA TYR A 71 -9.13 -4.93 6.75
C TYR A 71 -9.44 -4.78 5.25
N ALA A 72 -10.54 -5.39 4.81
CA ALA A 72 -11.02 -5.23 3.43
C ALA A 72 -11.75 -3.89 3.25
N ILE A 73 -10.99 -2.80 3.25
CA ILE A 73 -11.47 -1.43 3.01
C ILE A 73 -10.86 -0.89 1.72
N PRO A 74 -11.45 0.15 1.09
CA PRO A 74 -10.98 0.69 -0.19
C PRO A 74 -9.48 0.96 -0.24
N GLU A 75 -8.92 1.56 0.82
CA GLU A 75 -7.48 1.84 0.96
C GLU A 75 -6.61 0.60 0.77
N VAL A 76 -6.91 -0.50 1.45
CA VAL A 76 -6.15 -1.75 1.36
C VAL A 76 -6.46 -2.50 0.07
N ASN A 77 -7.74 -2.51 -0.32
CA ASN A 77 -8.20 -3.25 -1.49
C ASN A 77 -7.51 -2.77 -2.78
N ARG A 78 -7.43 -1.44 -3.00
CA ARG A 78 -6.80 -0.89 -4.21
C ARG A 78 -5.30 -1.19 -4.28
N LEU A 79 -4.60 -1.23 -3.15
CA LEU A 79 -3.17 -1.60 -3.12
C LEU A 79 -3.00 -3.07 -3.51
N MET A 80 -3.82 -3.96 -2.94
CA MET A 80 -3.77 -5.38 -3.26
C MET A 80 -4.13 -5.65 -4.72
N HIS A 81 -5.14 -5.00 -5.28
CA HIS A 81 -5.47 -5.13 -6.70
C HIS A 81 -4.37 -4.60 -7.61
N ALA A 82 -3.80 -3.44 -7.32
CA ALA A 82 -2.69 -2.91 -8.08
C ALA A 82 -1.48 -3.86 -8.09
N PHE A 83 -1.15 -4.43 -6.93
CA PHE A 83 -0.13 -5.47 -6.82
C PHE A 83 -0.45 -6.71 -7.69
N MET A 84 -1.69 -7.21 -7.62
CA MET A 84 -2.14 -8.34 -8.44
C MET A 84 -2.02 -8.03 -9.94
N ASP A 85 -2.43 -6.83 -10.36
CA ASP A 85 -2.36 -6.39 -11.76
C ASP A 85 -0.90 -6.31 -12.24
N GLY A 86 0.00 -5.75 -11.43
CA GLY A 86 1.42 -5.71 -11.74
C GLY A 86 2.06 -7.10 -11.83
N ALA A 87 1.70 -8.02 -10.95
CA ALA A 87 2.19 -9.40 -11.00
C ALA A 87 1.69 -10.13 -12.26
N ARG A 88 0.42 -9.95 -12.63
CA ARG A 88 -0.16 -10.55 -13.83
C ARG A 88 0.39 -9.98 -15.13
N GLU A 89 0.86 -8.74 -15.13
CA GLU A 89 1.49 -8.16 -16.33
C GLU A 89 2.74 -8.94 -16.77
N VAL A 90 3.56 -9.36 -15.80
CA VAL A 90 4.82 -10.08 -16.07
C VAL A 90 4.66 -11.60 -16.00
N ASN A 91 3.64 -12.08 -15.31
CA ASN A 91 3.33 -13.49 -15.17
C ASN A 91 1.81 -13.73 -15.25
N PRO A 92 1.25 -13.96 -16.46
CA PRO A 92 -0.19 -14.14 -16.63
C PRO A 92 -0.78 -15.37 -15.92
N ASP A 93 0.04 -16.35 -15.56
CA ASP A 93 -0.38 -17.59 -14.90
C ASP A 93 -0.38 -17.48 -13.37
N VAL A 94 0.04 -16.32 -12.81
CA VAL A 94 0.13 -16.14 -11.37
C VAL A 94 -1.26 -16.16 -10.72
N LYS A 95 -1.34 -16.85 -9.61
CA LYS A 95 -2.53 -16.95 -8.73
C LYS A 95 -2.25 -16.36 -7.36
N PHE A 96 -3.31 -16.01 -6.66
CA PHE A 96 -3.23 -15.37 -5.36
C PHE A 96 -4.06 -16.09 -4.31
N LEU A 97 -3.50 -16.22 -3.11
CA LEU A 97 -4.23 -16.53 -1.88
C LEU A 97 -4.37 -15.21 -1.11
N VAL A 98 -5.59 -14.86 -0.74
CA VAL A 98 -5.90 -13.58 -0.05
C VAL A 98 -6.58 -13.86 1.27
N ASN A 99 -6.07 -13.26 2.35
CA ASN A 99 -6.71 -13.28 3.65
C ASN A 99 -6.63 -11.92 4.34
N PHE A 100 -7.70 -11.54 5.03
CA PHE A 100 -7.75 -10.36 5.88
C PHE A 100 -7.83 -10.79 7.33
N ILE A 101 -6.95 -10.28 8.17
CA ILE A 101 -6.85 -10.66 9.58
C ILE A 101 -7.82 -9.90 10.49
N ASP A 102 -8.59 -8.94 9.94
CA ASP A 102 -9.53 -8.08 10.67
C ASP A 102 -8.87 -7.35 11.86
N SER A 103 -7.60 -6.95 11.69
CA SER A 103 -6.83 -6.16 12.66
C SER A 103 -5.81 -5.27 11.95
N TRP A 104 -5.56 -4.08 12.50
CA TRP A 104 -4.47 -3.22 12.03
C TRP A 104 -3.11 -3.65 12.59
N TYR A 105 -3.10 -4.32 13.75
CA TYR A 105 -1.88 -4.81 14.36
C TYR A 105 -2.14 -6.09 15.14
N ASP A 106 -1.83 -7.22 14.52
CA ASP A 106 -1.87 -8.56 15.11
C ASP A 106 -0.83 -9.44 14.42
N PRO A 107 0.48 -9.21 14.68
CA PRO A 107 1.56 -9.95 14.03
C PRO A 107 1.44 -11.47 14.16
N PRO A 108 1.04 -12.06 15.32
CA PRO A 108 0.84 -13.49 15.43
C PRO A 108 -0.20 -14.03 14.45
N LYS A 109 -1.36 -13.36 14.33
CA LYS A 109 -2.43 -13.77 13.40
C LYS A 109 -2.02 -13.63 11.94
N ALA A 110 -1.29 -12.55 11.60
CA ALA A 110 -0.76 -12.34 10.25
C ALA A 110 0.26 -13.43 9.89
N LYS A 111 1.12 -13.79 10.83
CA LYS A 111 2.12 -14.85 10.67
C LYS A 111 1.48 -16.23 10.47
N GLU A 112 0.45 -16.57 11.27
CA GLU A 112 -0.31 -17.81 11.11
C GLU A 112 -0.97 -17.88 9.72
N SER A 113 -1.59 -16.77 9.27
CA SER A 113 -2.18 -16.70 7.94
C SER A 113 -1.13 -16.89 6.84
N ALA A 114 0.04 -16.28 6.97
CA ALA A 114 1.14 -16.44 6.03
C ALA A 114 1.65 -17.89 5.97
N PHE A 115 1.80 -18.55 7.12
CA PHE A 115 2.19 -19.98 7.15
C PHE A 115 1.19 -20.85 6.41
N ALA A 116 -0.12 -20.65 6.62
CA ALA A 116 -1.14 -21.42 5.91
C ALA A 116 -1.05 -21.26 4.39
N MET A 117 -0.74 -20.05 3.90
CA MET A 117 -0.55 -19.79 2.47
C MET A 117 0.71 -20.44 1.92
N MET A 118 1.83 -20.38 2.67
CA MET A 118 3.07 -21.05 2.29
C MET A 118 2.94 -22.58 2.32
N ASP A 119 2.20 -23.14 3.28
CA ASP A 119 1.88 -24.56 3.32
C ASP A 119 0.99 -25.00 2.14
N ALA A 120 0.21 -24.07 1.57
CA ALA A 120 -0.55 -24.26 0.33
C ALA A 120 0.30 -24.07 -0.95
N GLY A 121 1.57 -23.71 -0.82
CA GLY A 121 2.52 -23.59 -1.93
C GLY A 121 2.90 -22.18 -2.35
N ALA A 122 2.45 -21.13 -1.65
CA ALA A 122 2.90 -19.78 -1.94
C ALA A 122 4.41 -19.63 -1.65
N ASP A 123 5.17 -19.10 -2.61
CA ASP A 123 6.62 -18.91 -2.52
C ASP A 123 7.05 -17.44 -2.52
N VAL A 124 6.09 -16.53 -2.67
CA VAL A 124 6.25 -15.08 -2.46
C VAL A 124 5.07 -14.58 -1.61
N MET A 125 5.35 -13.68 -0.66
CA MET A 125 4.36 -13.12 0.24
C MET A 125 4.24 -11.59 0.09
N TYR A 126 3.01 -11.09 0.00
CA TYR A 126 2.74 -9.64 0.12
C TYR A 126 2.43 -9.29 1.57
N ALA A 127 3.36 -8.57 2.20
CA ALA A 127 3.31 -8.24 3.63
C ALA A 127 2.64 -6.86 3.85
N GLU A 128 1.32 -6.79 3.68
CA GLU A 128 0.57 -5.59 4.05
C GLU A 128 0.51 -5.43 5.58
N ARG A 129 0.70 -6.54 6.34
CA ARG A 129 0.71 -6.54 7.81
C ARG A 129 2.03 -7.06 8.38
N PHE A 130 2.40 -6.53 9.56
CA PHE A 130 3.53 -7.04 10.34
C PHE A 130 3.29 -8.51 10.75
N GLY A 131 4.35 -9.29 10.77
CA GLY A 131 4.33 -10.73 11.03
C GLY A 131 4.43 -11.59 9.78
N VAL A 132 4.05 -11.08 8.60
CA VAL A 132 4.16 -11.81 7.33
C VAL A 132 5.62 -11.99 6.93
N SER A 133 6.42 -10.93 7.04
CA SER A 133 7.88 -10.99 6.75
C SER A 133 8.62 -11.92 7.70
N ASP A 134 8.22 -11.96 8.99
CA ASP A 134 8.76 -12.93 9.96
C ASP A 134 8.49 -14.37 9.51
N ALA A 135 7.26 -14.65 9.06
CA ALA A 135 6.91 -15.97 8.54
C ALA A 135 7.71 -16.32 7.28
N ALA A 136 7.90 -15.36 6.37
CA ALA A 136 8.67 -15.56 5.15
C ALA A 136 10.14 -15.92 5.45
N VAL A 137 10.78 -15.22 6.41
CA VAL A 137 12.14 -15.57 6.88
C VAL A 137 12.19 -16.99 7.43
N GLU A 138 11.24 -17.38 8.30
CA GLU A 138 11.24 -18.71 8.91
C GLU A 138 11.05 -19.85 7.90
N ARG A 139 10.36 -19.59 6.78
CA ARG A 139 10.14 -20.57 5.70
C ARG A 139 11.15 -20.43 4.55
N GLY A 140 12.01 -19.42 4.57
CA GLY A 140 13.00 -19.17 3.51
C GLY A 140 12.37 -18.76 2.18
N VAL A 141 11.16 -18.17 2.19
CA VAL A 141 10.50 -17.63 1.00
C VAL A 141 10.73 -16.12 0.88
N LYS A 142 10.40 -15.53 -0.27
CA LYS A 142 10.54 -14.10 -0.51
C LYS A 142 9.31 -13.33 -0.04
N ALA A 143 9.50 -12.04 0.24
CA ALA A 143 8.38 -11.17 0.58
C ALA A 143 8.52 -9.78 -0.06
N ILE A 144 7.37 -9.11 -0.15
CA ILE A 144 7.21 -7.74 -0.60
C ILE A 144 6.69 -6.92 0.59
N GLY A 145 7.41 -5.84 0.93
CA GLY A 145 7.01 -4.89 1.97
C GLY A 145 5.97 -3.87 1.48
N ASN A 146 5.31 -3.23 2.44
CA ASN A 146 4.29 -2.22 2.15
C ASN A 146 4.35 -1.08 3.16
N VAL A 147 4.11 0.14 2.71
CA VAL A 147 4.07 1.40 3.45
C VAL A 147 5.46 1.89 3.89
N ILE A 148 6.29 1.03 4.46
CA ILE A 148 7.65 1.36 4.93
C ILE A 148 8.67 0.34 4.40
N ASP A 149 9.92 0.77 4.31
CA ASP A 149 11.01 -0.14 3.99
C ASP A 149 11.44 -0.96 5.23
N THR A 150 11.31 -2.26 5.11
CA THR A 150 11.75 -3.23 6.13
C THR A 150 12.89 -4.14 5.63
N SER A 151 13.52 -3.82 4.50
CA SER A 151 14.60 -4.63 3.92
C SER A 151 15.80 -4.78 4.86
N GLY A 152 16.08 -3.75 5.66
CA GLY A 152 17.13 -3.77 6.67
C GLY A 152 16.87 -4.74 7.84
N ASP A 153 15.59 -4.97 8.18
CA ASP A 153 15.16 -5.89 9.23
C ASP A 153 15.11 -7.35 8.73
N TYR A 154 14.86 -7.53 7.42
CA TYR A 154 14.70 -8.84 6.77
C TYR A 154 15.62 -8.98 5.54
N PRO A 155 16.95 -8.87 5.70
CA PRO A 155 17.89 -8.90 4.60
C PRO A 155 17.80 -10.21 3.80
N GLY A 156 17.82 -10.09 2.48
CA GLY A 156 17.71 -11.22 1.57
C GLY A 156 16.28 -11.82 1.45
N THR A 157 15.30 -11.30 2.19
CA THR A 157 13.89 -11.75 2.16
C THR A 157 13.00 -10.72 1.47
N ILE A 158 13.09 -9.45 1.86
CA ILE A 158 12.30 -8.37 1.24
C ILE A 158 12.94 -7.99 -0.10
N MET A 159 12.21 -8.25 -1.19
CA MET A 159 12.68 -7.98 -2.55
C MET A 159 12.41 -6.55 -2.98
N ALA A 160 11.27 -6.02 -2.57
CA ALA A 160 10.83 -4.67 -2.85
C ALA A 160 9.83 -4.20 -1.79
N SER A 161 9.66 -2.89 -1.66
CA SER A 161 8.68 -2.28 -0.76
C SER A 161 8.04 -1.07 -1.44
N ALA A 162 6.69 -1.03 -1.45
CA ALA A 162 5.94 0.16 -1.83
C ALA A 162 5.91 1.11 -0.65
N ILE A 163 6.51 2.30 -0.78
CA ILE A 163 6.71 3.25 0.31
C ILE A 163 5.70 4.40 0.23
N TRP A 164 5.17 4.80 1.38
CA TRP A 164 4.35 5.99 1.51
C TRP A 164 5.14 7.13 2.16
N HIS A 165 5.32 8.21 1.40
CA HIS A 165 5.92 9.46 1.87
C HIS A 165 4.80 10.43 2.27
N MET A 166 4.30 10.28 3.48
CA MET A 166 3.20 11.11 3.99
C MET A 166 3.59 12.59 4.10
N GLU A 167 4.89 12.90 4.14
CA GLU A 167 5.46 14.25 4.18
C GLU A 167 4.96 15.09 3.01
N ALA A 168 4.86 14.56 1.80
CA ALA A 168 4.39 15.27 0.62
C ALA A 168 2.97 15.85 0.84
N THR A 169 2.09 15.07 1.45
CA THR A 169 0.72 15.48 1.81
C THR A 169 0.71 16.53 2.92
N ILE A 170 1.50 16.30 3.98
CA ILE A 170 1.57 17.20 5.15
C ILE A 170 2.18 18.54 4.75
N ASP A 171 3.31 18.53 4.06
CA ASP A 171 4.01 19.74 3.63
C ASP A 171 3.14 20.61 2.71
N LYS A 172 2.36 19.96 1.83
CA LYS A 172 1.41 20.69 0.99
C LYS A 172 0.32 21.38 1.80
N ALA A 173 -0.25 20.71 2.79
CA ALA A 173 -1.27 21.29 3.65
C ALA A 173 -0.70 22.44 4.51
N VAL A 174 0.49 22.23 5.09
CA VAL A 174 1.19 23.25 5.90
C VAL A 174 1.53 24.48 5.06
N SER A 175 2.05 24.29 3.84
CA SER A 175 2.35 25.38 2.90
C SER A 175 1.10 26.22 2.61
N ARG A 176 -0.05 25.59 2.34
CA ARG A 176 -1.30 26.31 2.08
C ARG A 176 -1.83 27.07 3.30
N VAL A 177 -1.60 26.55 4.51
CA VAL A 177 -1.91 27.29 5.73
C VAL A 177 -0.98 28.52 5.87
N ALA A 178 0.31 28.35 5.61
CA ALA A 178 1.30 29.41 5.75
C ALA A 178 1.11 30.57 4.76
N ASP A 179 0.66 30.28 3.55
CA ASP A 179 0.41 31.29 2.50
C ASP A 179 -1.04 31.81 2.48
N GLY A 180 -1.90 31.32 3.39
CA GLY A 180 -3.30 31.72 3.51
C GLY A 180 -4.23 31.18 2.41
N SER A 181 -3.76 30.21 1.61
CA SER A 181 -4.54 29.60 0.52
C SER A 181 -5.19 28.26 0.91
N PHE A 182 -5.22 27.94 2.21
CA PHE A 182 -5.81 26.68 2.67
C PHE A 182 -7.33 26.63 2.39
N GLU A 183 -7.73 25.60 1.70
CA GLU A 183 -9.13 25.24 1.46
C GLU A 183 -9.36 23.80 1.88
N ALA A 184 -10.57 23.51 2.37
CA ALA A 184 -10.97 22.14 2.66
C ALA A 184 -11.00 21.31 1.37
N ALA A 185 -10.08 20.37 1.23
CA ALA A 185 -9.88 19.57 0.03
C ALA A 185 -9.45 18.13 0.37
N ASP A 186 -9.54 17.26 -0.61
CA ASP A 186 -8.89 15.95 -0.56
C ASP A 186 -7.42 16.09 -1.03
N TYR A 187 -6.51 15.82 -0.10
CA TYR A 187 -5.07 15.85 -0.33
C TYR A 187 -4.50 14.49 -0.72
N GLY A 188 -5.36 13.48 -0.93
CA GLY A 188 -4.93 12.11 -1.26
C GLY A 188 -4.06 12.02 -2.50
N GLN A 189 -4.28 12.90 -3.49
CA GLN A 189 -3.46 12.96 -4.71
C GLN A 189 -1.95 13.15 -4.44
N TYR A 190 -1.58 13.77 -3.32
CA TYR A 190 -0.17 13.99 -2.96
C TYR A 190 0.52 12.72 -2.46
N SER A 191 -0.21 11.59 -2.34
CA SER A 191 0.35 10.26 -2.14
C SER A 191 0.86 9.61 -3.43
N PHE A 192 0.54 10.14 -4.61
CA PHE A 192 0.97 9.59 -5.90
C PHE A 192 2.46 9.82 -6.12
N MET A 193 3.10 8.93 -6.90
CA MET A 193 4.54 8.98 -7.19
C MET A 193 4.94 10.31 -7.86
N ALA A 194 4.12 10.84 -8.77
CA ALA A 194 4.36 12.11 -9.46
C ALA A 194 4.45 13.33 -8.51
N TYR A 195 3.91 13.23 -7.29
CA TYR A 195 4.00 14.27 -6.26
C TYR A 195 5.02 13.94 -5.16
N GLY A 196 5.78 12.84 -5.33
CA GLY A 196 6.75 12.38 -4.34
C GLY A 196 6.11 11.73 -3.11
N GLY A 197 4.80 11.43 -3.14
CA GLY A 197 4.08 10.82 -2.03
C GLY A 197 4.17 9.29 -1.98
N GLY A 198 4.69 8.66 -3.02
CA GLY A 198 4.97 7.23 -3.09
C GLY A 198 6.25 6.93 -3.84
N SER A 199 6.91 5.85 -3.51
CA SER A 199 8.08 5.32 -4.25
C SER A 199 8.18 3.81 -4.10
N LEU A 200 8.96 3.18 -4.98
CA LEU A 200 9.36 1.80 -4.86
C LEU A 200 10.81 1.72 -4.41
N ILE A 201 11.10 0.92 -3.38
CA ILE A 201 12.46 0.50 -3.02
C ILE A 201 12.61 -0.96 -3.46
N MET A 202 13.71 -1.31 -4.13
CA MET A 202 14.01 -2.66 -4.60
C MET A 202 15.41 -3.08 -4.20
N ASP A 203 15.57 -4.33 -3.76
CA ASP A 203 16.89 -4.98 -3.68
C ASP A 203 17.18 -5.69 -5.00
N GLU A 204 17.87 -4.99 -5.89
CA GLU A 204 18.21 -5.51 -7.24
C GLU A 204 19.10 -6.77 -7.18
N SER A 205 19.74 -7.06 -6.05
CA SER A 205 20.53 -8.29 -5.87
C SER A 205 19.65 -9.55 -5.75
N LEU A 206 18.35 -9.37 -5.47
CA LEU A 206 17.38 -10.45 -5.29
C LEU A 206 16.54 -10.72 -6.56
N MET A 207 16.84 -10.06 -7.68
CA MET A 207 16.10 -10.22 -8.92
C MET A 207 17.03 -10.22 -10.15
N SER A 208 16.50 -10.59 -11.31
CA SER A 208 17.26 -10.48 -12.56
C SER A 208 17.40 -9.02 -13.00
N SER A 209 18.46 -8.70 -13.74
CA SER A 209 18.63 -7.38 -14.34
C SER A 209 17.51 -7.03 -15.31
N GLU A 210 16.90 -8.02 -15.96
CA GLU A 210 15.77 -7.86 -16.85
C GLU A 210 14.52 -7.41 -16.06
N THR A 211 14.23 -8.06 -14.94
CA THR A 211 13.14 -7.66 -14.03
C THR A 211 13.33 -6.23 -13.53
N ALA A 212 14.53 -5.91 -13.02
CA ALA A 212 14.83 -4.58 -12.52
C ALA A 212 14.66 -3.50 -13.63
N ALA A 213 15.12 -3.79 -14.84
CA ALA A 213 14.98 -2.88 -15.98
C ALA A 213 13.51 -2.68 -16.39
N ALA A 214 12.71 -3.75 -16.44
CA ALA A 214 11.28 -3.68 -16.75
C ALA A 214 10.50 -2.85 -15.74
N VAL A 215 10.75 -3.05 -14.43
CA VAL A 215 10.12 -2.28 -13.37
C VAL A 215 10.49 -0.81 -13.46
N LYS A 216 11.77 -0.47 -13.65
CA LYS A 216 12.22 0.94 -13.81
C LYS A 216 11.61 1.60 -15.06
N ALA A 217 11.46 0.86 -16.16
CA ALA A 217 10.81 1.38 -17.36
C ALA A 217 9.33 1.70 -17.09
N ARG A 218 8.60 0.81 -16.40
CA ARG A 218 7.21 1.05 -16.01
C ARG A 218 7.08 2.21 -15.02
N GLU A 219 7.99 2.32 -14.07
CA GLU A 219 8.07 3.44 -13.14
C GLU A 219 8.20 4.78 -13.89
N ALA A 220 9.09 4.85 -14.88
CA ALA A 220 9.24 6.05 -15.71
C ALA A 220 7.95 6.39 -16.46
N GLU A 221 7.26 5.40 -17.04
CA GLU A 221 5.98 5.61 -17.72
C GLU A 221 4.88 6.14 -16.77
N ILE A 222 4.85 5.67 -15.51
CA ILE A 222 3.94 6.17 -14.49
C ILE A 222 4.26 7.64 -14.16
N LEU A 223 5.53 7.95 -13.91
CA LEU A 223 5.98 9.31 -13.57
C LEU A 223 5.75 10.31 -14.72
N ASP A 224 5.91 9.87 -15.97
CA ASP A 224 5.64 10.67 -17.17
C ASP A 224 4.14 10.76 -17.52
N GLY A 225 3.27 10.06 -16.77
CA GLY A 225 1.83 10.01 -17.02
C GLY A 225 1.42 9.23 -18.28
N LEU A 226 2.33 8.43 -18.83
CA LEU A 226 2.10 7.58 -20.01
C LEU A 226 1.40 6.27 -19.64
N PHE A 227 1.54 5.82 -18.40
CA PHE A 227 0.84 4.67 -17.86
C PHE A 227 0.09 5.05 -16.59
N ARG A 228 -1.13 4.55 -16.45
CA ARG A 228 -1.95 4.74 -15.25
C ARG A 228 -2.35 3.40 -14.68
N VAL A 229 -2.00 3.20 -13.42
CA VAL A 229 -2.41 2.03 -12.65
C VAL A 229 -3.92 2.10 -12.39
N ASN A 230 -4.61 0.99 -12.66
CA ASN A 230 -6.04 0.88 -12.40
C ASN A 230 -6.33 0.92 -10.91
N VAL A 231 -7.45 1.56 -10.54
CA VAL A 231 -7.94 1.62 -9.16
C VAL A 231 -9.16 0.72 -9.02
N ASN A 232 -9.07 -0.26 -8.14
CA ASN A 232 -10.16 -1.17 -7.82
C ASN A 232 -10.31 -1.26 -6.30
N ASP A 233 -11.40 -0.69 -5.78
CA ASP A 233 -11.71 -0.65 -4.35
C ASP A 233 -12.53 -1.88 -3.87
N ALA A 234 -12.89 -2.80 -4.77
CA ALA A 234 -13.60 -4.02 -4.39
C ALA A 234 -12.72 -4.93 -3.54
N ARG A 235 -13.33 -5.72 -2.65
CA ARG A 235 -12.58 -6.69 -1.85
C ARG A 235 -11.90 -7.72 -2.76
N PRO A 236 -10.56 -7.86 -2.72
CA PRO A 236 -9.88 -8.91 -3.45
C PRO A 236 -10.17 -10.29 -2.83
N THR A 237 -10.15 -11.31 -3.67
CA THR A 237 -10.39 -12.70 -3.28
C THR A 237 -9.30 -13.60 -3.82
N SER A 238 -9.12 -14.77 -3.19
CA SER A 238 -8.23 -15.81 -3.73
C SER A 238 -8.72 -16.28 -5.09
N ASP A 239 -7.77 -16.59 -5.96
CA ASP A 239 -8.04 -17.31 -7.21
C ASP A 239 -8.36 -18.79 -6.92
N ASN A 240 -9.20 -19.40 -7.78
CA ASN A 240 -9.59 -20.80 -7.66
C ASN A 240 -8.56 -21.73 -8.32
#